data_dbf626cac39cdb6ce7946abfd56a222d
#
_entry.id   dbf626cac39cdb6ce7946abfd56a222d
#
_cell.length_a   1.000
_cell.length_b   1.000
_cell.length_c   1.000
_cell.angle_alpha   90.00
_cell.angle_beta   90.00
_cell.angle_gamma   90.00
#
_symmetry.space_group_name_H-M   'P 1'
#
loop_
_entity.id
_entity.type
_entity.pdbx_description
1 polymer ?
#
loop_
_entity_poly.entity_id
_entity_poly.type
_entity_poly.pdbx_seq_one_letter_code
_entity_poly.pdbx_strand_id
1 'polypeptide(L)'
;MTDTTASTTASESRAATSGGTTPPAPGFVTATRTFYDAIAEDYAERFRAELVARPLERAVLAAYAELVGEGGRVADLGCGPGRTTGRLASMGLDVSGLDLSESMLAIARRENPGIRFEQGSMLKLDGHADGSLDGVVSFYSSIHTPVDELPALFAEFLRVLTPGGHLLLAFQVGDVPRHYDRPWGHPVALDFERRRPEQMAGLLTSAGFTMRSSTVREPEPELDESVPQAFLIARRPTEADE
;
A
#
# COMPACT_ATOMS: atom_id res chain seq x y z
N MET A 1 78.35 22.34 11.57
CA MET A 1 78.12 20.94 11.99
C MET A 1 76.99 20.94 12.98
N THR A 2 75.81 20.72 12.55
CA THR A 2 74.70 20.15 13.35
C THR A 2 73.56 19.86 12.40
N ASP A 3 73.33 18.59 12.22
CA ASP A 3 72.35 17.99 11.41
C ASP A 3 71.00 18.04 12.16
N THR A 4 69.90 18.50 11.53
CA THR A 4 68.58 18.48 12.12
C THR A 4 67.66 17.79 11.17
N THR A 5 67.42 16.51 11.45
CA THR A 5 66.41 15.64 10.77
C THR A 5 65.03 16.04 11.20
N ALA A 6 64.20 16.49 10.25
CA ALA A 6 62.77 16.70 10.43
C ALA A 6 61.96 15.38 10.22
N SER A 7 61.30 14.97 11.27
CA SER A 7 60.37 13.81 11.24
C SER A 7 59.00 14.26 10.80
N THR A 8 58.54 13.76 9.65
CA THR A 8 57.19 14.01 9.13
C THR A 8 56.27 12.90 9.65
N THR A 9 55.37 13.26 10.56
CA THR A 9 54.29 12.36 11.00
C THR A 9 53.09 12.46 10.04
N ALA A 10 52.85 11.40 9.30
CA ALA A 10 51.66 11.23 8.49
C ALA A 10 50.48 10.92 9.41
N SER A 11 49.43 11.79 9.37
CA SER A 11 48.15 11.58 10.03
C SER A 11 47.27 10.75 9.12
N GLU A 12 47.08 9.48 9.43
CA GLU A 12 46.07 8.64 8.80
C GLU A 12 44.68 9.01 9.31
N SER A 13 43.91 9.68 8.46
CA SER A 13 42.47 9.91 8.66
C SER A 13 41.71 8.61 8.41
N ARG A 14 41.27 7.99 9.50
CA ARG A 14 40.42 6.79 9.50
C ARG A 14 38.98 7.25 9.23
N ALA A 15 38.50 7.09 7.99
CA ALA A 15 37.10 7.26 7.64
C ALA A 15 36.27 6.18 8.34
N ALA A 16 35.46 6.56 9.31
CA ALA A 16 34.47 5.71 9.92
C ALA A 16 33.30 5.55 8.97
N THR A 17 33.22 4.40 8.29
CA THR A 17 32.01 3.96 7.59
C THR A 17 30.95 3.59 8.64
N SER A 18 30.01 4.49 8.89
CA SER A 18 28.80 4.19 9.64
C SER A 18 27.89 3.30 8.79
N GLY A 19 28.06 2.00 8.90
CA GLY A 19 27.11 1.03 8.42
C GLY A 19 25.82 1.15 9.23
N GLY A 20 24.88 1.95 8.78
CA GLY A 20 23.52 2.01 9.33
C GLY A 20 22.82 0.69 9.09
N THR A 21 22.74 -0.16 10.11
CA THR A 21 21.89 -1.34 10.12
C THR A 21 20.44 -0.85 10.14
N THR A 22 19.75 -1.00 9.03
CA THR A 22 18.29 -0.79 8.99
C THR A 22 17.65 -1.72 10.04
N PRO A 23 16.79 -1.20 10.93
CA PRO A 23 16.12 -2.04 11.92
C PRO A 23 15.32 -3.14 11.21
N PRO A 24 15.19 -4.34 11.83
CA PRO A 24 14.43 -5.43 11.23
C PRO A 24 12.98 -4.99 11.01
N ALA A 25 12.39 -5.46 9.91
CA ALA A 25 10.99 -5.19 9.59
C ALA A 25 10.07 -5.68 10.73
N PRO A 26 8.98 -4.95 11.04
CA PRO A 26 8.00 -5.40 12.03
C PRO A 26 7.50 -6.82 11.76
N GLY A 27 7.20 -7.60 12.80
CA GLY A 27 6.83 -9.01 12.68
C GLY A 27 5.63 -9.26 11.75
N PHE A 28 4.62 -8.36 11.76
CA PHE A 28 3.45 -8.46 10.88
C PHE A 28 3.81 -8.26 9.40
N VAL A 29 4.79 -7.43 9.07
CA VAL A 29 5.29 -7.25 7.68
C VAL A 29 5.89 -8.55 7.15
N THR A 30 6.69 -9.22 7.98
CA THR A 30 7.30 -10.51 7.62
C THR A 30 6.24 -11.59 7.48
N ALA A 31 5.27 -11.65 8.40
CA ALA A 31 4.17 -12.62 8.35
C ALA A 31 3.31 -12.42 7.09
N THR A 32 2.93 -11.18 6.77
CA THR A 32 2.17 -10.84 5.56
C THR A 32 2.92 -11.26 4.31
N ARG A 33 4.20 -10.92 4.19
CA ARG A 33 5.03 -11.32 3.05
C ARG A 33 5.06 -12.84 2.88
N THR A 34 5.39 -13.57 3.96
CA THR A 34 5.48 -15.03 3.93
C THR A 34 4.16 -15.68 3.51
N PHE A 35 3.04 -15.16 4.02
CA PHE A 35 1.71 -15.63 3.66
C PHE A 35 1.46 -15.49 2.16
N TYR A 36 1.62 -14.29 1.61
CA TYR A 36 1.33 -14.03 0.21
C TYR A 36 2.35 -14.65 -0.76
N ASP A 37 3.62 -14.78 -0.37
CA ASP A 37 4.61 -15.52 -1.17
C ASP A 37 4.21 -17.00 -1.33
N ALA A 38 3.63 -17.60 -0.29
CA ALA A 38 3.22 -18.99 -0.32
C ALA A 38 1.98 -19.26 -1.18
N ILE A 39 1.02 -18.31 -1.24
CA ILE A 39 -0.29 -18.53 -1.87
C ILE A 39 -0.47 -17.84 -3.22
N ALA A 40 0.57 -17.18 -3.75
CA ALA A 40 0.46 -16.21 -4.84
C ALA A 40 -0.29 -16.73 -6.09
N GLU A 41 0.07 -17.91 -6.59
CA GLU A 41 -0.55 -18.47 -7.82
C GLU A 41 -2.03 -18.86 -7.55
N ASP A 42 -2.33 -19.54 -6.43
CA ASP A 42 -3.70 -19.91 -6.08
C ASP A 42 -4.57 -18.67 -5.84
N TYR A 43 -4.01 -17.64 -5.20
CA TYR A 43 -4.68 -16.36 -4.99
C TYR A 43 -5.00 -15.68 -6.32
N ALA A 44 -4.02 -15.57 -7.22
CA ALA A 44 -4.19 -14.92 -8.51
C ALA A 44 -5.25 -15.64 -9.36
N GLU A 45 -5.25 -16.98 -9.37
CA GLU A 45 -6.23 -17.75 -10.13
C GLU A 45 -7.66 -17.61 -9.57
N ARG A 46 -7.82 -17.74 -8.23
CA ARG A 46 -9.14 -17.66 -7.59
C ARG A 46 -9.79 -16.30 -7.76
N PHE A 47 -9.00 -15.24 -7.67
CA PHE A 47 -9.49 -13.87 -7.73
C PHE A 47 -9.31 -13.21 -9.10
N ARG A 48 -8.93 -13.97 -10.14
CA ARG A 48 -8.72 -13.47 -11.50
C ARG A 48 -9.88 -12.63 -12.05
N ALA A 49 -11.12 -13.10 -11.84
CA ALA A 49 -12.32 -12.44 -12.31
C ALA A 49 -13.03 -11.58 -11.26
N GLU A 50 -12.41 -11.36 -10.10
CA GLU A 50 -13.07 -10.71 -8.96
C GLU A 50 -13.63 -9.34 -9.30
N LEU A 51 -12.83 -8.44 -9.88
CA LEU A 51 -13.30 -7.10 -10.27
C LEU A 51 -14.39 -7.15 -11.36
N VAL A 52 -14.42 -8.17 -12.21
CA VAL A 52 -15.45 -8.31 -13.23
C VAL A 52 -16.81 -8.60 -12.58
N ALA A 53 -16.81 -9.44 -11.54
CA ALA A 53 -18.01 -9.80 -10.80
C ALA A 53 -18.53 -8.68 -9.87
N ARG A 54 -17.74 -7.64 -9.59
CA ARG A 54 -18.03 -6.61 -8.58
C ARG A 54 -18.29 -5.24 -9.20
N PRO A 55 -19.54 -4.91 -9.55
CA PRO A 55 -19.87 -3.65 -10.22
C PRO A 55 -19.60 -2.40 -9.36
N LEU A 56 -19.83 -2.48 -8.04
CA LEU A 56 -19.62 -1.33 -7.15
C LEU A 56 -18.12 -1.00 -7.01
N GLU A 57 -17.26 -2.00 -6.86
CA GLU A 57 -15.82 -1.82 -6.83
C GLU A 57 -15.32 -1.15 -8.12
N ARG A 58 -15.84 -1.59 -9.27
CA ARG A 58 -15.53 -0.94 -10.55
C ARG A 58 -15.99 0.51 -10.61
N ALA A 59 -17.17 0.80 -10.07
CA ALA A 59 -17.71 2.17 -10.03
C ALA A 59 -16.88 3.06 -9.09
N VAL A 60 -16.46 2.55 -7.93
CA VAL A 60 -15.60 3.27 -6.99
C VAL A 60 -14.22 3.57 -7.62
N LEU A 61 -13.61 2.58 -8.30
CA LEU A 61 -12.35 2.77 -8.99
C LEU A 61 -12.49 3.79 -10.14
N ALA A 62 -13.63 3.79 -10.87
CA ALA A 62 -13.88 4.76 -11.92
C ALA A 62 -14.04 6.17 -11.36
N ALA A 63 -14.84 6.34 -10.31
CA ALA A 63 -15.01 7.63 -9.63
C ALA A 63 -13.68 8.15 -9.07
N TYR A 64 -12.86 7.27 -8.49
CA TYR A 64 -11.53 7.62 -8.03
C TYR A 64 -10.62 8.08 -9.18
N ALA A 65 -10.63 7.36 -10.31
CA ALA A 65 -9.83 7.74 -11.48
C ALA A 65 -10.23 9.11 -12.05
N GLU A 66 -11.54 9.42 -12.06
CA GLU A 66 -12.04 10.75 -12.45
C GLU A 66 -11.59 11.87 -11.50
N LEU A 67 -11.54 11.59 -10.17
CA LEU A 67 -11.07 12.54 -9.17
C LEU A 67 -9.56 12.82 -9.29
N VAL A 68 -8.76 11.81 -9.62
CA VAL A 68 -7.32 11.96 -9.85
C VAL A 68 -7.03 12.68 -11.17
N GLY A 69 -7.80 12.40 -12.22
CA GLY A 69 -7.66 12.97 -13.55
C GLY A 69 -6.72 12.20 -14.47
N GLU A 70 -6.90 12.37 -15.77
CA GLU A 70 -6.14 11.68 -16.81
C GLU A 70 -4.62 11.92 -16.68
N GLY A 71 -3.83 10.86 -16.78
CA GLY A 71 -2.37 10.91 -16.63
C GLY A 71 -1.89 11.12 -15.20
N GLY A 72 -2.79 11.20 -14.22
CA GLY A 72 -2.41 11.37 -12.81
C GLY A 72 -1.58 10.20 -12.30
N ARG A 73 -0.53 10.52 -11.54
CA ARG A 73 0.43 9.55 -10.98
C ARG A 73 -0.13 8.89 -9.74
N VAL A 74 -0.30 7.56 -9.78
CA VAL A 74 -0.91 6.78 -8.70
C VAL A 74 0.02 5.66 -8.24
N ALA A 75 0.12 5.48 -6.93
CA ALA A 75 0.71 4.29 -6.32
C ALA A 75 -0.39 3.36 -5.79
N ASP A 76 -0.41 2.10 -6.26
CA ASP A 76 -1.25 1.01 -5.75
C ASP A 76 -0.42 0.23 -4.72
N LEU A 77 -0.72 0.44 -3.44
CA LEU A 77 0.06 -0.04 -2.29
C LEU A 77 -0.51 -1.35 -1.74
N GLY A 78 0.29 -2.40 -1.79
CA GLY A 78 -0.15 -3.77 -1.60
C GLY A 78 -0.93 -4.25 -2.83
N CYS A 79 -0.34 -4.04 -4.01
CA CYS A 79 -0.99 -4.26 -5.31
C CYS A 79 -1.27 -5.74 -5.63
N GLY A 80 -0.65 -6.67 -4.88
CA GLY A 80 -0.78 -8.10 -5.12
C GLY A 80 -0.43 -8.48 -6.57
N PRO A 81 -1.27 -9.29 -7.25
CA PRO A 81 -1.03 -9.70 -8.63
C PRO A 81 -1.37 -8.60 -9.68
N GLY A 82 -1.55 -7.35 -9.25
CA GLY A 82 -1.68 -6.18 -10.13
C GLY A 82 -3.05 -5.97 -10.78
N ARG A 83 -4.13 -6.57 -10.26
CA ARG A 83 -5.49 -6.45 -10.84
C ARG A 83 -6.04 -5.02 -10.77
N THR A 84 -5.96 -4.41 -9.59
CA THR A 84 -6.37 -3.01 -9.37
C THR A 84 -5.46 -2.06 -10.13
N THR A 85 -4.16 -2.29 -10.10
CA THR A 85 -3.15 -1.52 -10.84
C THR A 85 -3.45 -1.50 -12.34
N GLY A 86 -3.65 -2.68 -12.94
CA GLY A 86 -3.98 -2.80 -14.37
C GLY A 86 -5.33 -2.15 -14.72
N ARG A 87 -6.32 -2.26 -13.83
CA ARG A 87 -7.61 -1.61 -14.02
C ARG A 87 -7.48 -0.07 -14.02
N LEU A 88 -6.75 0.51 -13.07
CA LEU A 88 -6.52 1.95 -13.00
C LEU A 88 -5.72 2.45 -14.21
N ALA A 89 -4.70 1.71 -14.64
CA ALA A 89 -3.95 2.04 -15.86
C ALA A 89 -4.85 2.03 -17.11
N SER A 90 -5.79 1.07 -17.20
CA SER A 90 -6.78 1.04 -18.30
C SER A 90 -7.75 2.22 -18.31
N MET A 91 -7.81 3.00 -17.24
CA MET A 91 -8.61 4.23 -17.11
C MET A 91 -7.79 5.50 -17.41
N GLY A 92 -6.56 5.36 -17.90
CA GLY A 92 -5.72 6.49 -18.32
C GLY A 92 -4.84 7.08 -17.23
N LEU A 93 -4.68 6.40 -16.07
CA LEU A 93 -3.77 6.83 -15.01
C LEU A 93 -2.35 6.31 -15.23
N ASP A 94 -1.34 7.06 -14.79
CA ASP A 94 0.06 6.61 -14.68
C ASP A 94 0.25 5.88 -13.35
N VAL A 95 0.11 4.56 -13.38
CA VAL A 95 0.06 3.74 -12.15
C VAL A 95 1.33 2.94 -11.96
N SER A 96 1.82 2.90 -10.72
CA SER A 96 2.82 1.94 -10.26
C SER A 96 2.29 1.08 -9.12
N GLY A 97 2.75 -0.18 -9.02
CA GLY A 97 2.38 -1.10 -7.94
C GLY A 97 3.53 -1.34 -6.97
N LEU A 98 3.21 -1.39 -5.68
CA LEU A 98 4.13 -1.77 -4.61
C LEU A 98 3.55 -2.94 -3.82
N ASP A 99 4.33 -3.99 -3.57
CA ASP A 99 3.93 -5.11 -2.73
C ASP A 99 5.10 -5.69 -1.93
N LEU A 100 4.81 -6.35 -0.82
CA LEU A 100 5.80 -7.05 0.00
C LEU A 100 6.25 -8.36 -0.65
N SER A 101 5.36 -9.02 -1.39
CA SER A 101 5.54 -10.37 -1.94
C SER A 101 6.12 -10.31 -3.35
N GLU A 102 7.33 -10.83 -3.51
CA GLU A 102 7.93 -10.94 -4.84
C GLU A 102 7.20 -11.97 -5.71
N SER A 103 6.60 -13.00 -5.11
CA SER A 103 5.76 -13.97 -5.83
C SER A 103 4.53 -13.30 -6.44
N MET A 104 3.86 -12.40 -5.71
CA MET A 104 2.75 -11.58 -6.24
C MET A 104 3.22 -10.66 -7.36
N LEU A 105 4.36 -9.98 -7.17
CA LEU A 105 4.91 -9.05 -8.16
C LEU A 105 5.34 -9.75 -9.45
N ALA A 106 5.83 -10.99 -9.37
CA ALA A 106 6.14 -11.78 -10.56
C ALA A 106 4.89 -12.00 -11.43
N ILE A 107 3.73 -12.26 -10.79
CA ILE A 107 2.44 -12.38 -11.48
C ILE A 107 2.01 -11.02 -12.03
N ALA A 108 2.09 -9.96 -11.22
CA ALA A 108 1.71 -8.61 -11.63
C ALA A 108 2.44 -8.15 -12.89
N ARG A 109 3.77 -8.36 -12.96
CA ARG A 109 4.61 -8.03 -14.13
C ARG A 109 4.25 -8.87 -15.35
N ARG A 110 3.92 -10.16 -15.16
CA ARG A 110 3.50 -11.06 -16.22
C ARG A 110 2.18 -10.65 -16.84
N GLU A 111 1.21 -10.25 -16.00
CA GLU A 111 -0.16 -9.94 -16.43
C GLU A 111 -0.35 -8.48 -16.88
N ASN A 112 0.54 -7.58 -16.46
CA ASN A 112 0.48 -6.15 -16.79
C ASN A 112 1.84 -5.66 -17.35
N PRO A 113 2.26 -6.14 -18.55
CA PRO A 113 3.51 -5.71 -19.15
C PRO A 113 3.49 -4.19 -19.43
N GLY A 114 4.57 -3.51 -19.03
CA GLY A 114 4.69 -2.05 -19.18
C GLY A 114 4.31 -1.24 -17.95
N ILE A 115 3.69 -1.83 -16.93
CA ILE A 115 3.48 -1.18 -15.63
C ILE A 115 4.68 -1.45 -14.72
N ARG A 116 5.10 -0.43 -13.97
CA ARG A 116 6.18 -0.56 -12.99
C ARG A 116 5.67 -1.22 -11.70
N PHE A 117 6.35 -2.28 -11.27
CA PHE A 117 6.07 -2.98 -10.01
C PHE A 117 7.35 -3.12 -9.20
N GLU A 118 7.32 -2.66 -7.95
CA GLU A 118 8.46 -2.64 -7.04
C GLU A 118 8.15 -3.40 -5.74
N GLN A 119 9.17 -4.10 -5.20
CA GLN A 119 9.05 -4.72 -3.90
C GLN A 119 9.32 -3.70 -2.80
N GLY A 120 8.39 -3.58 -1.85
CA GLY A 120 8.53 -2.63 -0.76
C GLY A 120 7.38 -2.68 0.25
N SER A 121 7.54 -1.91 1.32
CA SER A 121 6.52 -1.76 2.36
C SER A 121 5.81 -0.42 2.22
N MET A 122 4.48 -0.44 2.29
CA MET A 122 3.68 0.79 2.33
C MET A 122 3.90 1.64 3.59
N LEU A 123 4.56 1.08 4.62
CA LEU A 123 4.92 1.83 5.85
C LEU A 123 6.03 2.84 5.60
N LYS A 124 6.77 2.69 4.50
CA LYS A 124 7.90 3.57 4.16
C LYS A 124 8.06 3.64 2.65
N LEU A 125 7.64 4.76 2.09
CA LEU A 125 7.60 5.00 0.64
C LEU A 125 8.84 5.80 0.20
N ASP A 126 10.04 5.29 0.50
CA ASP A 126 11.33 5.95 0.20
C ASP A 126 11.52 6.23 -1.30
N GLY A 127 10.88 5.44 -2.18
CA GLY A 127 10.90 5.64 -3.63
C GLY A 127 10.04 6.82 -4.11
N HIS A 128 9.23 7.42 -3.23
CA HIS A 128 8.32 8.53 -3.56
C HIS A 128 8.68 9.77 -2.74
N ALA A 129 9.01 10.86 -3.43
CA ALA A 129 9.24 12.15 -2.81
C ALA A 129 7.94 12.74 -2.22
N ASP A 130 8.06 13.70 -1.30
CA ASP A 130 6.93 14.44 -0.75
C ASP A 130 6.15 15.11 -1.88
N GLY A 131 4.82 14.97 -1.86
CA GLY A 131 3.95 15.59 -2.85
C GLY A 131 4.22 15.14 -4.30
N SER A 132 4.64 13.90 -4.51
CA SER A 132 4.99 13.39 -5.84
C SER A 132 3.88 12.59 -6.53
N LEU A 133 2.80 12.25 -5.81
CA LEU A 133 1.69 11.43 -6.32
C LEU A 133 0.38 12.22 -6.31
N ASP A 134 -0.41 12.06 -7.36
CA ASP A 134 -1.75 12.61 -7.47
C ASP A 134 -2.79 11.69 -6.83
N GLY A 135 -2.41 10.41 -6.63
CA GLY A 135 -3.25 9.42 -5.98
C GLY A 135 -2.49 8.30 -5.28
N VAL A 136 -3.10 7.78 -4.22
CA VAL A 136 -2.69 6.57 -3.50
C VAL A 136 -3.89 5.63 -3.39
N VAL A 137 -3.68 4.35 -3.65
CA VAL A 137 -4.68 3.31 -3.48
C VAL A 137 -4.16 2.24 -2.52
N SER A 138 -4.98 1.88 -1.54
CA SER A 138 -4.77 0.72 -0.66
C SER A 138 -6.05 -0.12 -0.69
N PHE A 139 -6.11 -1.03 -1.67
CA PHE A 139 -7.32 -1.80 -1.98
C PHE A 139 -7.23 -3.19 -1.34
N TYR A 140 -7.83 -3.35 -0.15
CA TYR A 140 -7.73 -4.55 0.71
C TYR A 140 -6.31 -4.91 1.12
N SER A 141 -5.43 -3.92 1.31
CA SER A 141 -4.02 -4.14 1.66
C SER A 141 -3.64 -3.61 3.05
N SER A 142 -4.16 -2.46 3.49
CA SER A 142 -3.94 -1.95 4.85
C SER A 142 -4.59 -2.81 5.95
N ILE A 143 -5.40 -3.81 5.59
CA ILE A 143 -6.02 -4.76 6.51
C ILE A 143 -5.02 -5.64 7.27
N HIS A 144 -3.75 -5.67 6.88
CA HIS A 144 -2.68 -6.40 7.58
C HIS A 144 -1.87 -5.50 8.52
N THR A 145 -2.17 -4.20 8.54
CA THR A 145 -1.47 -3.25 9.41
C THR A 145 -2.18 -3.16 10.76
N PRO A 146 -1.50 -3.39 11.89
CA PRO A 146 -2.07 -3.19 13.22
C PRO A 146 -2.62 -1.78 13.42
N VAL A 147 -3.64 -1.64 14.27
CA VAL A 147 -4.36 -0.36 14.43
C VAL A 147 -3.46 0.76 14.96
N ASP A 148 -2.50 0.45 15.80
CA ASP A 148 -1.52 1.37 16.37
C ASP A 148 -0.47 1.85 15.35
N GLU A 149 -0.29 1.14 14.24
CA GLU A 149 0.59 1.53 13.13
C GLU A 149 -0.14 2.36 12.05
N LEU A 150 -1.47 2.37 12.03
CA LEU A 150 -2.26 3.11 11.02
C LEU A 150 -2.00 4.62 11.03
N PRO A 151 -1.82 5.32 12.17
CA PRO A 151 -1.49 6.75 12.16
C PRO A 151 -0.19 7.06 11.39
N ALA A 152 0.86 6.25 11.58
CA ALA A 152 2.12 6.40 10.87
C ALA A 152 1.97 6.08 9.37
N LEU A 153 1.21 5.02 9.05
CA LEU A 153 0.88 4.65 7.67
C LEU A 153 0.15 5.79 6.94
N PHE A 154 -0.86 6.39 7.56
CA PHE A 154 -1.64 7.46 6.94
C PHE A 154 -0.85 8.77 6.83
N ALA A 155 0.05 9.05 7.77
CA ALA A 155 0.98 10.17 7.64
C ALA A 155 1.92 9.99 6.42
N GLU A 156 2.38 8.76 6.17
CA GLU A 156 3.21 8.45 5.00
C GLU A 156 2.41 8.58 3.68
N PHE A 157 1.16 8.14 3.64
CA PHE A 157 0.28 8.34 2.49
C PHE A 157 0.02 9.83 2.23
N LEU A 158 -0.21 10.62 3.31
CA LEU A 158 -0.38 12.06 3.19
C LEU A 158 0.88 12.75 2.67
N ARG A 159 2.06 12.32 3.15
CA ARG A 159 3.35 12.89 2.75
C ARG A 159 3.56 12.81 1.23
N VAL A 160 3.32 11.64 0.64
CA VAL A 160 3.61 11.41 -0.79
C VAL A 160 2.57 12.02 -1.74
N LEU A 161 1.35 12.29 -1.27
CA LEU A 161 0.31 12.91 -2.09
C LEU A 161 0.60 14.40 -2.35
N THR A 162 0.29 14.89 -3.55
CA THR A 162 0.24 16.32 -3.85
C THR A 162 -0.86 17.00 -3.02
N PRO A 163 -0.79 18.31 -2.71
CA PRO A 163 -1.95 19.05 -2.25
C PRO A 163 -3.13 18.87 -3.21
N GLY A 164 -4.30 18.46 -2.69
CA GLY A 164 -5.46 18.10 -3.51
C GLY A 164 -5.47 16.64 -4.01
N GLY A 165 -4.39 15.89 -3.84
CA GLY A 165 -4.30 14.46 -4.21
C GLY A 165 -5.23 13.56 -3.41
N HIS A 166 -5.61 12.42 -3.98
CA HIS A 166 -6.66 11.55 -3.46
C HIS A 166 -6.13 10.21 -2.95
N LEU A 167 -6.69 9.75 -1.83
CA LEU A 167 -6.49 8.41 -1.27
C LEU A 167 -7.78 7.61 -1.45
N LEU A 168 -7.66 6.36 -1.91
CA LEU A 168 -8.71 5.36 -1.87
C LEU A 168 -8.30 4.21 -0.95
N LEU A 169 -9.13 3.92 0.06
CA LEU A 169 -9.04 2.73 0.89
C LEU A 169 -10.20 1.78 0.63
N ALA A 170 -9.92 0.47 0.56
CA ALA A 170 -10.95 -0.57 0.62
C ALA A 170 -10.60 -1.58 1.72
N PHE A 171 -11.60 -1.99 2.50
CA PHE A 171 -11.41 -2.93 3.61
C PHE A 171 -12.73 -3.62 4.01
N GLN A 172 -12.60 -4.73 4.72
CA GLN A 172 -13.71 -5.48 5.31
C GLN A 172 -14.22 -4.80 6.58
N VAL A 173 -15.54 -4.69 6.71
CA VAL A 173 -16.18 -4.06 7.89
C VAL A 173 -16.35 -5.07 9.02
N GLY A 174 -16.03 -4.66 10.25
CA GLY A 174 -16.23 -5.45 11.46
C GLY A 174 -15.27 -5.08 12.59
N ASP A 175 -15.38 -5.80 13.69
CA ASP A 175 -14.60 -5.57 14.92
C ASP A 175 -13.67 -6.72 15.26
N VAL A 176 -13.86 -7.89 14.65
CA VAL A 176 -13.10 -9.11 14.93
C VAL A 176 -12.34 -9.50 13.69
N PRO A 177 -11.01 -9.64 13.76
CA PRO A 177 -10.21 -10.13 12.66
C PRO A 177 -10.68 -11.51 12.15
N ARG A 178 -10.49 -11.77 10.87
CA ARG A 178 -10.66 -13.12 10.32
C ARG A 178 -9.29 -13.79 10.26
N HIS A 179 -9.16 -14.87 11.00
CA HIS A 179 -7.97 -15.71 10.94
C HIS A 179 -8.07 -16.69 9.77
N TYR A 180 -7.04 -16.73 8.92
CA TYR A 180 -6.85 -17.76 7.91
C TYR A 180 -5.71 -18.66 8.36
N ASP A 181 -6.04 -19.94 8.57
CA ASP A 181 -5.06 -21.01 8.82
C ASP A 181 -5.06 -21.95 7.61
N ARG A 182 -3.88 -22.25 7.10
CA ARG A 182 -3.66 -23.15 5.97
C ARG A 182 -4.56 -22.91 4.75
N PRO A 183 -4.64 -21.66 4.23
CA PRO A 183 -5.45 -21.39 3.06
C PRO A 183 -5.01 -22.28 1.88
N TRP A 184 -5.99 -22.95 1.29
CA TRP A 184 -5.79 -23.87 0.16
C TRP A 184 -4.71 -24.93 0.35
N GLY A 185 -4.44 -25.31 1.63
CA GLY A 185 -3.45 -26.33 2.00
C GLY A 185 -2.03 -25.81 2.25
N HIS A 186 -1.76 -24.54 2.01
CA HIS A 186 -0.46 -23.92 2.30
C HIS A 186 -0.24 -23.79 3.81
N PRO A 187 0.95 -24.16 4.36
CA PRO A 187 1.22 -24.14 5.79
C PRO A 187 1.57 -22.73 6.31
N VAL A 188 0.69 -21.78 6.07
CA VAL A 188 0.81 -20.37 6.48
C VAL A 188 -0.49 -19.90 7.12
N ALA A 189 -0.38 -18.90 8.01
CA ALA A 189 -1.52 -18.31 8.69
C ALA A 189 -1.37 -16.78 8.75
N LEU A 190 -2.49 -16.06 8.69
CA LEU A 190 -2.51 -14.61 8.78
C LEU A 190 -3.88 -14.12 9.28
N ASP A 191 -3.85 -13.06 10.08
CA ASP A 191 -5.04 -12.31 10.47
C ASP A 191 -5.36 -11.21 9.45
N PHE A 192 -6.63 -11.14 9.09
CA PHE A 192 -7.21 -10.12 8.24
C PHE A 192 -8.05 -9.21 9.11
N GLU A 193 -7.52 -8.04 9.41
CA GLU A 193 -8.17 -7.08 10.25
C GLU A 193 -9.45 -6.55 9.60
N ARG A 194 -10.52 -6.47 10.38
CA ARG A 194 -11.75 -5.80 10.02
C ARG A 194 -11.82 -4.46 10.75
N ARG A 195 -12.42 -3.48 10.12
CA ARG A 195 -12.44 -2.11 10.65
C ARG A 195 -13.83 -1.51 10.52
N ARG A 196 -14.18 -0.60 11.43
CA ARG A 196 -15.38 0.24 11.25
C ARG A 196 -15.05 1.44 10.36
N PRO A 197 -15.93 1.77 9.38
CA PRO A 197 -15.69 2.92 8.50
C PRO A 197 -15.47 4.23 9.25
N GLU A 198 -16.21 4.46 10.34
CA GLU A 198 -16.12 5.66 11.18
C GLU A 198 -14.76 5.75 11.89
N GLN A 199 -14.22 4.62 12.35
CA GLN A 199 -12.90 4.55 12.96
C GLN A 199 -11.81 4.93 11.95
N MET A 200 -11.87 4.34 10.75
CA MET A 200 -10.91 4.62 9.69
C MET A 200 -10.99 6.07 9.21
N ALA A 201 -12.20 6.61 9.04
CA ALA A 201 -12.42 8.01 8.70
C ALA A 201 -11.86 8.96 9.78
N GLY A 202 -12.05 8.63 11.07
CA GLY A 202 -11.46 9.37 12.19
C GLY A 202 -9.94 9.38 12.18
N LEU A 203 -9.30 8.22 11.91
CA LEU A 203 -7.85 8.11 11.80
C LEU A 203 -7.30 8.91 10.60
N LEU A 204 -7.97 8.86 9.44
CA LEU A 204 -7.61 9.65 8.28
C LEU A 204 -7.72 11.15 8.56
N THR A 205 -8.81 11.60 9.18
CA THR A 205 -9.00 13.00 9.56
C THR A 205 -7.93 13.46 10.56
N SER A 206 -7.59 12.61 11.53
CA SER A 206 -6.52 12.90 12.50
C SER A 206 -5.14 12.97 11.86
N ALA A 207 -4.92 12.23 10.75
CA ALA A 207 -3.70 12.31 9.94
C ALA A 207 -3.64 13.53 9.01
N GLY A 208 -4.72 14.33 8.93
CA GLY A 208 -4.78 15.55 8.12
C GLY A 208 -5.54 15.43 6.79
N PHE A 209 -6.22 14.31 6.54
CA PHE A 209 -7.05 14.16 5.34
C PHE A 209 -8.43 14.80 5.50
N THR A 210 -8.99 15.28 4.40
CA THR A 210 -10.40 15.66 4.29
C THR A 210 -11.17 14.50 3.64
N MET A 211 -12.19 13.98 4.33
CA MET A 211 -13.04 12.91 3.79
C MET A 211 -13.89 13.41 2.62
N ARG A 212 -13.94 12.63 1.53
CA ARG A 212 -14.74 12.93 0.33
C ARG A 212 -15.92 11.98 0.17
N SER A 213 -15.72 10.69 0.50
CA SER A 213 -16.76 9.66 0.37
C SER A 213 -16.52 8.55 1.38
N SER A 214 -17.61 8.01 1.90
CA SER A 214 -17.64 6.76 2.67
C SER A 214 -18.79 5.93 2.13
N THR A 215 -18.49 4.80 1.51
CA THR A 215 -19.46 3.88 0.92
C THR A 215 -19.33 2.53 1.59
N VAL A 216 -20.45 1.95 2.01
CA VAL A 216 -20.51 0.59 2.54
C VAL A 216 -21.41 -0.22 1.64
N ARG A 217 -20.93 -1.39 1.24
CA ARG A 217 -21.68 -2.39 0.48
C ARG A 217 -21.95 -3.60 1.37
N GLU A 218 -23.17 -4.10 1.33
CA GLU A 218 -23.54 -5.36 1.98
C GLU A 218 -22.75 -6.54 1.37
N PRO A 219 -22.54 -7.63 2.14
CA PRO A 219 -21.83 -8.79 1.65
C PRO A 219 -22.58 -9.49 0.53
N GLU A 220 -21.84 -10.06 -0.41
CA GLU A 220 -22.36 -10.90 -1.50
C GLU A 220 -21.99 -12.37 -1.22
N PRO A 221 -22.88 -13.19 -0.60
CA PRO A 221 -22.57 -14.57 -0.24
C PRO A 221 -22.17 -15.44 -1.43
N GLU A 222 -22.67 -15.12 -2.63
CA GLU A 222 -22.32 -15.80 -3.89
C GLU A 222 -20.84 -15.60 -4.25
N LEU A 223 -20.20 -14.57 -3.70
CA LEU A 223 -18.77 -14.27 -3.84
C LEU A 223 -17.95 -14.63 -2.59
N ASP A 224 -18.49 -15.52 -1.73
CA ASP A 224 -17.87 -15.98 -0.46
C ASP A 224 -17.61 -14.83 0.55
N GLU A 225 -18.45 -13.79 0.51
CA GLU A 225 -18.37 -12.72 1.48
C GLU A 225 -19.29 -12.96 2.67
N SER A 226 -18.78 -12.65 3.86
CA SER A 226 -19.52 -12.82 5.13
C SER A 226 -19.71 -11.53 5.90
N VAL A 227 -19.13 -10.43 5.43
CA VAL A 227 -19.19 -9.11 6.09
C VAL A 227 -19.27 -8.00 5.04
N PRO A 228 -19.83 -6.82 5.40
CA PRO A 228 -19.86 -5.68 4.50
C PRO A 228 -18.45 -5.22 4.11
N GLN A 229 -18.36 -4.53 2.98
CA GLN A 229 -17.15 -3.96 2.44
C GLN A 229 -17.25 -2.44 2.45
N ALA A 230 -16.17 -1.77 2.85
CA ALA A 230 -16.12 -0.31 2.91
C ALA A 230 -15.10 0.25 1.92
N PHE A 231 -15.46 1.39 1.34
CA PHE A 231 -14.64 2.16 0.41
C PHE A 231 -14.62 3.62 0.88
N LEU A 232 -13.45 4.11 1.24
CA LEU A 232 -13.26 5.48 1.69
C LEU A 232 -12.43 6.24 0.65
N ILE A 233 -12.90 7.40 0.22
CA ILE A 233 -12.11 8.35 -0.56
C ILE A 233 -11.83 9.56 0.33
N ALA A 234 -10.56 9.90 0.47
CA ALA A 234 -10.10 11.06 1.20
C ALA A 234 -9.17 11.90 0.30
N ARG A 235 -8.99 13.18 0.64
CA ARG A 235 -8.16 14.11 -0.11
C ARG A 235 -7.13 14.76 0.82
N ARG A 236 -5.89 14.91 0.37
CA ARG A 236 -4.95 15.82 1.02
C ARG A 236 -5.47 17.25 0.85
N PRO A 237 -5.61 18.07 1.91
CA PRO A 237 -6.02 19.46 1.80
C PRO A 237 -5.12 20.27 0.86
N THR A 238 -5.68 21.34 0.32
CA THR A 238 -4.95 22.39 -0.40
C THR A 238 -4.79 23.60 0.52
N GLU A 239 -3.93 24.53 0.17
CA GLU A 239 -3.79 25.81 0.90
C GLU A 239 -5.11 26.60 0.99
N ALA A 240 -6.05 26.35 0.07
CA ALA A 240 -7.36 27.02 0.08
C ALA A 240 -8.36 26.36 1.08
N ASP A 241 -8.01 25.23 1.66
CA ASP A 241 -8.85 24.52 2.65
C ASP A 241 -8.48 24.92 4.11
N GLU A 242 -7.40 25.70 4.32
CA GLU A 242 -6.94 26.28 5.58
C GLU A 242 -7.56 27.66 5.84
#